data_6544b1bba7e1fa4bad29a46f313329f6
#
_entry.id   6544b1bba7e1fa4bad29a46f313329f6
#
_cell.length_a   1.000
_cell.length_b   1.000
_cell.length_c   1.000
_cell.angle_alpha   90.00
_cell.angle_beta   90.00
_cell.angle_gamma   90.00
#
_symmetry.space_group_name_H-M   'P 1'
#
loop_
_entity.id
_entity.type
_entity.pdbx_description
1 polymer ?
#
loop_
_entity_poly.entity_id
_entity_poly.type
_entity_poly.pdbx_seq_one_letter_code
_entity_poly.pdbx_strand_id
1 'polypeptide(L)'
;MNRRSSLRGFTLVEAVIVIAITGIIGAVVAVFIQKPVQGYFDAARRAELTDIADTALRRLGRDLRLALPNSVRTTNGAAAVYLEFLQTSGGGRYRAGTDNSGGGNVLDFTQAVSSFDVLGPPVSTVAGEQNLVVVYNQGVSGADAYRGDNTSAITAVAGNTVSIASKQFPFASPASRFQIISYPVTYVCDATAQTLTRYWNYPIASTQPTTFAAGTSSALLAKNVTSCAFSYSANVTSQRTGVVGATVQISQSGESINLYDEVHVGNVP
;
A
#
# COMPACT_ATOMS: atom_id res chain seq x y z
N MET A 1 -45.18 -11.89 78.63
CA MET A 1 -45.37 -10.48 78.13
C MET A 1 -44.98 -10.36 76.68
N ASN A 2 -45.98 -10.44 75.78
CA ASN A 2 -45.75 -10.31 74.31
C ASN A 2 -45.87 -8.83 73.93
N ARG A 3 -44.74 -8.19 73.56
CA ARG A 3 -44.74 -6.86 72.95
C ARG A 3 -45.19 -7.01 71.52
N ARG A 4 -46.42 -6.60 71.25
CA ARG A 4 -46.89 -6.40 69.87
C ARG A 4 -46.19 -5.14 69.31
N SER A 5 -45.25 -5.31 68.39
CA SER A 5 -44.71 -4.22 67.61
C SER A 5 -45.83 -3.70 66.69
N SER A 6 -46.26 -2.47 66.90
CA SER A 6 -47.19 -1.79 65.99
C SER A 6 -46.49 -1.54 64.66
N LEU A 7 -46.93 -2.20 63.62
CA LEU A 7 -46.55 -1.89 62.23
C LEU A 7 -47.18 -0.53 61.88
N ARG A 8 -46.33 0.49 61.77
CA ARG A 8 -46.72 1.80 61.25
C ARG A 8 -46.93 1.67 59.75
N GLY A 9 -48.13 1.93 59.25
CA GLY A 9 -48.45 1.98 57.84
C GLY A 9 -47.83 3.22 57.16
N PHE A 10 -47.50 3.11 55.89
CA PHE A 10 -47.00 4.22 55.07
C PHE A 10 -48.11 5.27 54.86
N THR A 11 -47.76 6.53 54.99
CA THR A 11 -48.67 7.64 54.70
C THR A 11 -48.68 7.94 53.18
N LEU A 12 -49.79 8.42 52.64
CA LEU A 12 -49.92 8.79 51.26
C LEU A 12 -48.91 9.88 50.85
N VAL A 13 -48.64 10.82 51.74
CA VAL A 13 -47.64 11.90 51.56
C VAL A 13 -46.21 11.34 51.44
N GLU A 14 -45.86 10.37 52.28
CA GLU A 14 -44.55 9.70 52.25
C GLU A 14 -44.37 8.94 50.94
N ALA A 15 -45.40 8.26 50.42
CA ALA A 15 -45.34 7.58 49.12
C ALA A 15 -45.13 8.58 47.97
N VAL A 16 -45.81 9.72 47.97
CA VAL A 16 -45.65 10.75 46.94
C VAL A 16 -44.25 11.37 46.95
N ILE A 17 -43.74 11.68 48.15
CA ILE A 17 -42.37 12.23 48.31
C ILE A 17 -41.33 11.23 47.81
N VAL A 18 -41.46 9.96 48.16
CA VAL A 18 -40.49 8.91 47.72
C VAL A 18 -40.52 8.77 46.20
N ILE A 19 -41.71 8.74 45.56
CA ILE A 19 -41.82 8.66 44.09
C ILE A 19 -41.20 9.90 43.41
N ALA A 20 -41.48 11.09 43.97
CA ALA A 20 -40.91 12.34 43.43
C ALA A 20 -39.38 12.36 43.52
N ILE A 21 -38.81 12.06 44.67
CA ILE A 21 -37.37 12.03 44.88
C ILE A 21 -36.72 10.93 44.03
N THR A 22 -37.31 9.74 43.97
CA THR A 22 -36.77 8.63 43.17
C THR A 22 -36.82 8.99 41.67
N GLY A 23 -37.88 9.65 41.22
CA GLY A 23 -37.97 10.12 39.83
C GLY A 23 -36.90 11.16 39.47
N ILE A 24 -36.67 12.13 40.36
CA ILE A 24 -35.60 13.14 40.16
C ILE A 24 -34.23 12.47 40.18
N ILE A 25 -33.91 11.62 41.15
CA ILE A 25 -32.63 10.92 41.20
C ILE A 25 -32.46 10.03 39.98
N GLY A 26 -33.48 9.30 39.54
CA GLY A 26 -33.44 8.47 38.34
C GLY A 26 -33.16 9.27 37.08
N ALA A 27 -33.76 10.42 36.92
CA ALA A 27 -33.49 11.32 35.78
C ALA A 27 -32.07 11.85 35.79
N VAL A 28 -31.55 12.30 36.94
CA VAL A 28 -30.17 12.78 37.09
C VAL A 28 -29.19 11.66 36.79
N VAL A 29 -29.35 10.46 37.33
CA VAL A 29 -28.49 9.31 37.10
C VAL A 29 -28.48 8.91 35.62
N ALA A 30 -29.68 8.89 34.97
CA ALA A 30 -29.78 8.56 33.54
C ALA A 30 -28.93 9.52 32.67
N VAL A 31 -29.04 10.84 32.92
CA VAL A 31 -28.25 11.86 32.18
C VAL A 31 -26.75 11.75 32.50
N PHE A 32 -26.39 11.48 33.75
CA PHE A 32 -24.98 11.38 34.19
C PHE A 32 -24.27 10.15 33.61
N ILE A 33 -24.97 9.04 33.37
CA ILE A 33 -24.39 7.82 32.82
C ILE A 33 -24.27 7.91 31.30
N GLN A 34 -25.17 8.57 30.59
CA GLN A 34 -25.19 8.63 29.13
C GLN A 34 -23.92 9.26 28.55
N LYS A 35 -23.46 10.40 29.08
CA LYS A 35 -22.29 11.13 28.55
C LYS A 35 -20.98 10.35 28.64
N PRO A 36 -20.60 9.75 29.79
CA PRO A 36 -19.39 8.93 29.86
C PRO A 36 -19.42 7.70 28.96
N VAL A 37 -20.60 7.06 28.85
CA VAL A 37 -20.77 5.87 27.99
C VAL A 37 -20.61 6.24 26.51
N GLN A 38 -21.21 7.34 26.06
CA GLN A 38 -21.03 7.86 24.71
C GLN A 38 -19.57 8.19 24.44
N GLY A 39 -18.90 8.94 25.36
CA GLY A 39 -17.48 9.27 25.23
C GLY A 39 -16.56 8.05 25.16
N TYR A 40 -16.90 6.95 25.84
CA TYR A 40 -16.18 5.69 25.72
C TYR A 40 -16.32 5.08 24.33
N PHE A 41 -17.55 5.01 23.79
CA PHE A 41 -17.78 4.47 22.45
C PHE A 41 -17.15 5.33 21.36
N ASP A 42 -17.14 6.64 21.50
CA ASP A 42 -16.51 7.56 20.55
C ASP A 42 -14.99 7.40 20.57
N ALA A 43 -14.38 7.25 21.76
CA ALA A 43 -12.95 6.99 21.90
C ALA A 43 -12.56 5.62 21.30
N ALA A 44 -13.35 4.57 21.58
CA ALA A 44 -13.14 3.24 21.03
C ALA A 44 -13.22 3.25 19.49
N ARG A 45 -14.21 3.94 18.94
CA ARG A 45 -14.40 4.09 17.48
C ARG A 45 -13.23 4.83 16.84
N ARG A 46 -12.76 5.95 17.42
CA ARG A 46 -11.57 6.65 16.93
C ARG A 46 -10.34 5.76 16.92
N ALA A 47 -10.14 4.96 17.96
CA ALA A 47 -9.03 4.01 18.01
C ALA A 47 -9.13 2.96 16.89
N GLU A 48 -10.31 2.40 16.64
CA GLU A 48 -10.56 1.45 15.56
C GLU A 48 -10.31 2.07 14.18
N LEU A 49 -10.85 3.27 13.91
CA LEU A 49 -10.63 3.97 12.64
C LEU A 49 -9.15 4.29 12.41
N THR A 50 -8.44 4.68 13.47
CA THR A 50 -7.01 4.95 13.43
C THR A 50 -6.22 3.69 13.08
N ASP A 51 -6.55 2.55 13.69
CA ASP A 51 -5.89 1.27 13.43
C ASP A 51 -6.10 0.80 11.97
N ILE A 52 -7.31 0.95 11.45
CA ILE A 52 -7.63 0.63 10.05
C ILE A 52 -6.78 1.49 9.09
N ALA A 53 -6.75 2.82 9.30
CA ALA A 53 -6.01 3.73 8.44
C ALA A 53 -4.49 3.50 8.53
N ASP A 54 -3.96 3.33 9.74
CA ASP A 54 -2.53 3.06 9.98
C ASP A 54 -2.10 1.73 9.35
N THR A 55 -2.91 0.68 9.49
CA THR A 55 -2.65 -0.62 8.86
C THR A 55 -2.62 -0.51 7.33
N ALA A 56 -3.55 0.25 6.75
CA ALA A 56 -3.60 0.46 5.30
C ALA A 56 -2.38 1.26 4.80
N LEU A 57 -2.01 2.35 5.49
CA LEU A 57 -0.84 3.16 5.16
C LEU A 57 0.48 2.39 5.35
N ARG A 58 0.62 1.62 6.43
CA ARG A 58 1.78 0.74 6.64
C ARG A 58 1.90 -0.32 5.55
N ARG A 59 0.79 -0.84 5.03
CA ARG A 59 0.83 -1.77 3.90
C ARG A 59 1.33 -1.07 2.65
N LEU A 60 0.78 0.12 2.35
CA LEU A 60 1.24 0.96 1.24
C LEU A 60 2.73 1.25 1.35
N GLY A 61 3.21 1.68 2.52
CA GLY A 61 4.62 1.97 2.74
C GLY A 61 5.55 0.77 2.55
N ARG A 62 5.12 -0.43 2.94
CA ARG A 62 5.90 -1.67 2.68
C ARG A 62 5.99 -1.99 1.20
N ASP A 63 4.88 -1.88 0.48
CA ASP A 63 4.84 -2.16 -0.96
C ASP A 63 5.66 -1.13 -1.74
N LEU A 64 5.59 0.16 -1.38
CA LEU A 64 6.36 1.24 -2.03
C LEU A 64 7.89 1.07 -1.87
N ARG A 65 8.35 0.47 -0.78
CA ARG A 65 9.78 0.16 -0.60
C ARG A 65 10.29 -0.90 -1.56
N LEU A 66 9.39 -1.68 -2.14
CA LEU A 66 9.67 -2.66 -3.18
C LEU A 66 9.38 -2.12 -4.59
N ALA A 67 9.06 -0.84 -4.73
CA ALA A 67 8.84 -0.24 -6.03
C ALA A 67 10.13 -0.23 -6.87
N LEU A 68 10.01 -0.57 -8.13
CA LEU A 68 11.09 -0.38 -9.10
C LEU A 68 11.45 1.11 -9.15
N PRO A 69 12.74 1.48 -9.11
CA PRO A 69 13.16 2.87 -9.26
C PRO A 69 12.48 3.56 -10.46
N ASN A 70 12.02 4.80 -10.25
CA ASN A 70 11.36 5.63 -11.27
C ASN A 70 10.09 5.01 -11.89
N SER A 71 9.41 4.08 -11.19
CA SER A 71 8.15 3.49 -11.67
C SER A 71 6.90 4.04 -11.00
N VAL A 72 7.05 4.84 -9.94
CA VAL A 72 5.90 5.40 -9.23
C VAL A 72 5.21 6.45 -10.09
N ARG A 73 3.88 6.30 -10.25
CA ARG A 73 3.05 7.27 -10.96
C ARG A 73 1.70 7.43 -10.28
N THR A 74 1.11 8.61 -10.40
CA THR A 74 -0.19 8.94 -9.82
C THR A 74 -1.12 9.49 -10.88
N THR A 75 -2.40 9.13 -10.78
CA THR A 75 -3.46 9.71 -11.63
C THR A 75 -4.61 10.13 -10.73
N ASN A 76 -5.06 11.37 -10.89
CA ASN A 76 -6.20 11.92 -10.18
C ASN A 76 -7.40 11.92 -11.13
N GLY A 77 -8.35 11.02 -10.88
CA GLY A 77 -9.64 11.00 -11.53
C GLY A 77 -10.69 11.83 -10.78
N ALA A 78 -11.86 12.01 -11.38
CA ALA A 78 -12.95 12.81 -10.76
C ALA A 78 -13.53 12.15 -9.50
N ALA A 79 -13.59 10.81 -9.44
CA ALA A 79 -14.17 10.05 -8.34
C ALA A 79 -13.13 9.27 -7.52
N ALA A 80 -11.98 8.97 -8.12
CA ALA A 80 -10.95 8.17 -7.48
C ALA A 80 -9.54 8.68 -7.80
N VAL A 81 -8.62 8.45 -6.87
CA VAL A 81 -7.19 8.71 -7.04
C VAL A 81 -6.43 7.39 -7.07
N TYR A 82 -5.41 7.33 -7.94
CA TYR A 82 -4.66 6.12 -8.24
C TYR A 82 -3.18 6.35 -7.97
N LEU A 83 -2.55 5.42 -7.29
CA LEU A 83 -1.10 5.36 -7.10
C LEU A 83 -0.62 4.00 -7.61
N GLU A 84 0.24 3.99 -8.63
CA GLU A 84 0.75 2.78 -9.25
C GLU A 84 2.28 2.74 -9.24
N PHE A 85 2.82 1.54 -9.16
CA PHE A 85 4.24 1.25 -9.31
C PHE A 85 4.45 -0.20 -9.75
N LEU A 86 5.63 -0.50 -10.30
CA LEU A 86 6.05 -1.86 -10.62
C LEU A 86 6.72 -2.46 -9.39
N GLN A 87 6.22 -3.60 -8.90
CA GLN A 87 6.75 -4.26 -7.72
C GLN A 87 7.93 -5.14 -8.08
N THR A 88 9.07 -4.94 -7.39
CA THR A 88 10.24 -5.81 -7.52
C THR A 88 10.08 -7.05 -6.66
N SER A 89 10.46 -8.21 -7.22
CA SER A 89 10.55 -9.50 -6.51
C SER A 89 11.99 -9.91 -6.21
N GLY A 90 12.96 -9.26 -6.84
CA GLY A 90 14.37 -9.56 -6.68
C GLY A 90 15.25 -8.67 -7.53
N GLY A 91 16.51 -9.02 -7.61
CA GLY A 91 17.50 -8.33 -8.42
C GLY A 91 18.90 -8.78 -8.09
N GLY A 92 19.88 -8.25 -8.82
CA GLY A 92 21.27 -8.61 -8.64
C GLY A 92 22.22 -7.75 -9.45
N ARG A 93 23.43 -8.21 -9.57
CA ARG A 93 24.43 -7.62 -10.47
C ARG A 93 24.66 -8.55 -11.64
N TYR A 94 24.57 -8.02 -12.85
CA TYR A 94 24.92 -8.78 -14.05
C TYR A 94 26.43 -8.73 -14.31
N ARG A 95 26.95 -9.75 -15.00
CA ARG A 95 28.32 -9.75 -15.50
C ARG A 95 28.46 -8.75 -16.64
N ALA A 96 29.28 -7.71 -16.43
CA ALA A 96 29.52 -6.64 -17.41
C ALA A 96 30.77 -6.87 -18.26
N GLY A 97 31.59 -7.86 -17.95
CA GLY A 97 32.81 -8.23 -18.67
C GLY A 97 33.19 -9.67 -18.47
N THR A 98 34.01 -10.24 -19.37
CA THR A 98 34.54 -11.58 -19.24
C THR A 98 35.46 -11.70 -18.01
N ASP A 99 35.66 -12.90 -17.53
CA ASP A 99 36.66 -13.19 -16.51
C ASP A 99 38.09 -13.17 -17.08
N ASN A 100 39.09 -13.38 -16.21
CA ASN A 100 40.48 -13.35 -16.62
C ASN A 100 40.89 -14.46 -17.63
N SER A 101 40.03 -15.49 -17.79
CA SER A 101 40.19 -16.56 -18.77
C SER A 101 39.45 -16.32 -20.09
N GLY A 102 38.76 -15.17 -20.19
CA GLY A 102 37.92 -14.84 -21.33
C GLY A 102 36.52 -15.50 -21.28
N GLY A 103 36.16 -16.15 -20.15
CA GLY A 103 34.89 -16.83 -19.94
C GLY A 103 33.82 -15.95 -19.29
N GLY A 104 32.64 -16.55 -19.15
CA GLY A 104 31.47 -15.93 -18.52
C GLY A 104 30.49 -15.32 -19.52
N ASN A 105 29.19 -15.37 -19.16
CA ASN A 105 28.11 -14.90 -20.02
C ASN A 105 27.78 -13.43 -19.68
N VAL A 106 28.22 -12.53 -20.53
CA VAL A 106 28.16 -11.07 -20.33
C VAL A 106 26.81 -10.54 -20.81
N LEU A 107 26.21 -9.61 -20.06
CA LEU A 107 25.11 -8.80 -20.55
C LEU A 107 25.66 -7.71 -21.47
N ASP A 108 25.58 -7.96 -22.78
CA ASP A 108 26.07 -7.06 -23.81
C ASP A 108 24.97 -6.05 -24.21
N PHE A 109 25.34 -4.77 -24.29
CA PHE A 109 24.42 -3.68 -24.65
C PHE A 109 24.55 -3.27 -26.12
N THR A 110 25.55 -3.84 -26.83
CA THR A 110 25.77 -3.55 -28.27
C THR A 110 24.96 -4.47 -29.17
N GLN A 111 24.45 -5.58 -28.65
CA GLN A 111 23.67 -6.56 -29.39
C GLN A 111 22.56 -7.19 -28.52
N ALA A 112 21.62 -7.89 -29.17
CA ALA A 112 20.61 -8.64 -28.45
C ALA A 112 21.24 -9.91 -27.82
N VAL A 113 20.94 -10.13 -26.55
CA VAL A 113 21.36 -11.31 -25.78
C VAL A 113 20.15 -12.10 -25.30
N SER A 114 20.32 -13.41 -25.14
CA SER A 114 19.30 -14.31 -24.61
C SER A 114 19.60 -14.87 -23.22
N SER A 115 20.76 -14.52 -22.66
CA SER A 115 21.15 -14.90 -21.30
C SER A 115 22.29 -14.03 -20.78
N PHE A 116 22.51 -14.05 -19.46
CA PHE A 116 23.65 -13.42 -18.79
C PHE A 116 23.90 -14.07 -17.43
N ASP A 117 25.12 -13.90 -16.89
CA ASP A 117 25.47 -14.39 -15.56
C ASP A 117 25.21 -13.32 -14.49
N VAL A 118 24.75 -13.80 -13.34
CA VAL A 118 24.59 -13.02 -12.11
C VAL A 118 25.85 -13.12 -11.27
N LEU A 119 26.38 -11.98 -10.85
CA LEU A 119 27.50 -11.90 -9.92
C LEU A 119 26.99 -11.81 -8.49
N GLY A 120 27.02 -12.92 -7.77
CA GLY A 120 26.50 -13.03 -6.41
C GLY A 120 25.56 -14.24 -6.25
N PRO A 121 24.66 -14.22 -5.26
CA PRO A 121 23.71 -15.30 -5.08
C PRO A 121 22.78 -15.46 -6.31
N PRO A 122 22.36 -16.69 -6.64
CA PRO A 122 21.40 -16.91 -7.72
C PRO A 122 20.09 -16.19 -7.40
N VAL A 123 19.43 -15.68 -8.43
CA VAL A 123 18.12 -15.07 -8.31
C VAL A 123 17.01 -16.14 -8.39
N SER A 124 15.87 -15.85 -7.78
CA SER A 124 14.68 -16.68 -7.87
C SER A 124 13.58 -15.96 -8.62
N THR A 125 12.74 -16.74 -9.29
CA THR A 125 11.50 -16.27 -9.93
C THR A 125 10.30 -16.68 -9.08
N VAL A 126 9.22 -15.94 -9.19
CA VAL A 126 7.96 -16.26 -8.52
C VAL A 126 7.09 -17.07 -9.49
N ALA A 127 6.70 -18.28 -9.09
CA ALA A 127 5.89 -19.15 -9.93
C ALA A 127 4.51 -18.53 -10.22
N GLY A 128 4.08 -18.59 -11.48
CA GLY A 128 2.79 -18.04 -11.92
C GLY A 128 2.78 -16.53 -12.16
N GLU A 129 3.92 -15.85 -12.02
CA GLU A 129 4.07 -14.42 -12.28
C GLU A 129 4.90 -14.16 -13.54
N GLN A 130 4.83 -12.92 -14.07
CA GLN A 130 5.53 -12.51 -15.30
C GLN A 130 6.99 -12.30 -14.97
N ASN A 131 7.72 -12.59 -14.25
CA ASN A 131 9.14 -12.40 -13.99
C ASN A 131 9.91 -11.72 -15.15
N LEU A 132 10.00 -10.39 -15.12
CA LEU A 132 10.72 -9.61 -16.11
C LEU A 132 12.02 -9.06 -15.52
N VAL A 133 13.12 -9.24 -16.23
CA VAL A 133 14.36 -8.50 -15.96
C VAL A 133 14.18 -7.06 -16.42
N VAL A 134 14.60 -6.13 -15.58
CA VAL A 134 14.65 -4.69 -15.88
C VAL A 134 16.07 -4.21 -15.64
N VAL A 135 16.64 -3.50 -16.63
CA VAL A 135 17.96 -2.89 -16.51
C VAL A 135 17.81 -1.38 -16.62
N TYR A 136 18.31 -0.67 -15.61
CA TYR A 136 18.45 0.78 -15.59
C TYR A 136 17.16 1.55 -15.95
N ASN A 137 16.11 1.35 -15.16
CA ASN A 137 14.84 2.05 -15.35
C ASN A 137 14.94 3.54 -14.99
N GLN A 138 14.76 4.41 -15.96
CA GLN A 138 14.80 5.86 -15.79
C GLN A 138 13.40 6.51 -15.84
N GLY A 139 12.36 5.75 -16.22
CA GLY A 139 11.00 6.27 -16.38
C GLY A 139 10.84 7.29 -17.50
N VAL A 140 11.76 7.28 -18.47
CA VAL A 140 11.72 8.14 -19.67
C VAL A 140 11.68 7.31 -20.93
N SER A 141 11.19 7.89 -22.04
CA SER A 141 11.13 7.20 -23.33
C SER A 141 12.50 6.63 -23.71
N GLY A 142 12.54 5.37 -24.12
CA GLY A 142 13.75 4.60 -24.39
C GLY A 142 14.39 3.93 -23.19
N ALA A 143 13.93 4.21 -21.95
CA ALA A 143 14.38 3.56 -20.72
C ALA A 143 13.25 3.46 -19.68
N ASP A 144 12.06 3.06 -20.13
CA ASP A 144 10.84 2.94 -19.33
C ASP A 144 10.32 1.51 -19.33
N ALA A 145 10.25 0.94 -18.13
CA ALA A 145 9.76 -0.42 -17.93
C ALA A 145 8.27 -0.58 -18.29
N TYR A 146 7.46 0.47 -18.14
CA TYR A 146 6.05 0.44 -18.55
C TYR A 146 5.86 0.35 -20.07
N ARG A 147 6.84 0.82 -20.82
CA ARG A 147 6.85 0.73 -22.30
C ARG A 147 7.52 -0.53 -22.82
N GLY A 148 8.16 -1.29 -21.94
CA GLY A 148 8.95 -2.46 -22.31
C GLY A 148 10.32 -2.12 -22.92
N ASP A 149 10.76 -0.86 -22.83
CA ASP A 149 12.00 -0.40 -23.48
C ASP A 149 13.22 -1.16 -22.93
N ASN A 150 13.28 -1.34 -21.62
CA ASN A 150 14.40 -1.89 -20.87
C ASN A 150 14.04 -3.16 -20.07
N THR A 151 13.02 -3.91 -20.54
CA THR A 151 12.55 -5.15 -19.90
C THR A 151 12.71 -6.35 -20.83
N SER A 152 12.89 -7.55 -20.23
CA SER A 152 12.83 -8.82 -20.95
C SER A 152 12.30 -9.93 -20.04
N ALA A 153 11.48 -10.83 -20.59
CA ALA A 153 10.92 -11.95 -19.87
C ALA A 153 12.00 -12.97 -19.49
N ILE A 154 12.03 -13.42 -18.25
CA ILE A 154 12.87 -14.54 -17.80
C ILE A 154 12.26 -15.82 -18.33
N THR A 155 13.03 -16.60 -19.06
CA THR A 155 12.63 -17.91 -19.61
C THR A 155 13.13 -19.08 -18.77
N ALA A 156 14.28 -18.92 -18.13
CA ALA A 156 14.85 -19.91 -17.20
C ALA A 156 15.87 -19.28 -16.26
N VAL A 157 16.10 -19.92 -15.11
CA VAL A 157 17.23 -19.61 -14.22
C VAL A 157 17.93 -20.93 -13.92
N ALA A 158 19.23 -20.99 -14.21
CA ALA A 158 20.06 -22.18 -13.97
C ALA A 158 21.35 -21.76 -13.22
N GLY A 159 21.38 -22.02 -11.92
CA GLY A 159 22.46 -21.52 -11.07
C GLY A 159 22.56 -19.99 -11.13
N ASN A 160 23.68 -19.49 -11.57
CA ASN A 160 23.91 -18.05 -11.71
C ASN A 160 23.58 -17.50 -13.10
N THR A 161 23.12 -18.34 -14.04
CA THR A 161 22.77 -17.90 -15.38
C THR A 161 21.27 -17.65 -15.48
N VAL A 162 20.89 -16.44 -15.92
CA VAL A 162 19.52 -16.03 -16.20
C VAL A 162 19.33 -16.03 -17.71
N SER A 163 18.41 -16.86 -18.20
CA SER A 163 17.94 -16.87 -19.59
C SER A 163 16.73 -15.96 -19.75
N ILE A 164 16.73 -15.16 -20.83
CA ILE A 164 15.72 -14.18 -21.11
C ILE A 164 15.22 -14.29 -22.55
N ALA A 165 14.05 -13.73 -22.85
CA ALA A 165 13.67 -13.47 -24.23
C ALA A 165 14.72 -12.52 -24.87
N SER A 166 15.14 -12.82 -26.11
CA SER A 166 16.21 -12.08 -26.77
C SER A 166 15.95 -10.56 -26.75
N LYS A 167 16.88 -9.80 -26.19
CA LYS A 167 16.72 -8.34 -25.99
C LYS A 167 18.10 -7.65 -26.07
N GLN A 168 18.15 -6.54 -26.79
CA GLN A 168 19.19 -5.55 -26.64
C GLN A 168 18.70 -4.48 -25.65
N PHE A 169 19.34 -4.37 -24.51
CA PHE A 169 18.98 -3.33 -23.54
C PHE A 169 19.56 -1.98 -23.97
N PRO A 170 18.78 -0.87 -23.78
CA PRO A 170 19.20 0.43 -24.32
C PRO A 170 20.38 1.05 -23.57
N PHE A 171 20.47 0.83 -22.26
CA PHE A 171 21.50 1.44 -21.42
C PHE A 171 22.02 0.48 -20.34
N ALA A 172 23.32 0.53 -20.11
CA ALA A 172 23.97 -0.17 -19.01
C ALA A 172 23.71 0.55 -17.67
N SER A 173 23.48 -0.23 -16.61
CA SER A 173 23.43 0.33 -15.26
C SER A 173 24.87 0.68 -14.80
N PRO A 174 25.11 1.88 -14.23
CA PRO A 174 26.45 2.28 -13.73
C PRO A 174 27.03 1.33 -12.69
N ALA A 175 26.16 0.65 -11.92
CA ALA A 175 26.57 -0.35 -10.92
C ALA A 175 26.39 -1.80 -11.39
N SER A 176 26.14 -2.02 -12.69
CA SER A 176 25.85 -3.32 -13.29
C SER A 176 24.67 -4.04 -12.60
N ARG A 177 23.62 -3.31 -12.22
CA ARG A 177 22.45 -3.83 -11.52
C ARG A 177 21.32 -4.13 -12.47
N PHE A 178 20.52 -5.12 -12.10
CA PHE A 178 19.22 -5.39 -12.69
C PHE A 178 18.22 -5.68 -11.58
N GLN A 179 16.96 -5.44 -11.84
CA GLN A 179 15.84 -5.81 -10.98
C GLN A 179 14.97 -6.86 -11.69
N ILE A 180 14.23 -7.61 -10.90
CA ILE A 180 13.19 -8.51 -11.40
C ILE A 180 11.86 -7.94 -10.91
N ILE A 181 10.94 -7.72 -11.83
CA ILE A 181 9.58 -7.29 -11.54
C ILE A 181 8.58 -8.39 -11.89
N SER A 182 7.50 -8.46 -11.12
CA SER A 182 6.46 -9.47 -11.33
C SER A 182 5.20 -8.87 -11.95
N TYR A 183 4.71 -7.77 -11.42
CA TYR A 183 3.46 -7.13 -11.84
C TYR A 183 3.39 -5.68 -11.36
N PRO A 184 2.50 -4.87 -11.96
CA PRO A 184 2.16 -3.59 -11.39
C PRO A 184 1.24 -3.75 -10.19
N VAL A 185 1.34 -2.80 -9.25
CA VAL A 185 0.46 -2.66 -8.10
C VAL A 185 -0.17 -1.29 -8.13
N THR A 186 -1.51 -1.22 -8.04
CA THR A 186 -2.24 0.03 -7.91
C THR A 186 -3.03 0.08 -6.62
N TYR A 187 -2.87 1.19 -5.90
CA TYR A 187 -3.74 1.59 -4.82
C TYR A 187 -4.79 2.55 -5.37
N VAL A 188 -6.06 2.18 -5.20
CA VAL A 188 -7.21 2.99 -5.65
C VAL A 188 -7.94 3.48 -4.41
N CYS A 189 -7.99 4.77 -4.26
CA CYS A 189 -8.88 5.40 -3.30
C CYS A 189 -10.10 5.96 -4.02
N ASP A 190 -11.25 5.38 -3.78
CA ASP A 190 -12.53 5.78 -4.33
C ASP A 190 -13.40 6.39 -3.21
N ALA A 191 -13.55 7.71 -3.23
CA ALA A 191 -14.36 8.43 -2.25
C ALA A 191 -15.86 8.21 -2.46
N THR A 192 -16.29 7.84 -3.68
CA THR A 192 -17.69 7.53 -3.98
C THR A 192 -18.07 6.15 -3.46
N ALA A 193 -17.22 5.15 -3.71
CA ALA A 193 -17.38 3.81 -3.15
C ALA A 193 -16.95 3.73 -1.67
N GLN A 194 -16.34 4.80 -1.15
CA GLN A 194 -15.80 4.90 0.21
C GLN A 194 -14.80 3.78 0.55
N THR A 195 -13.90 3.47 -0.38
CA THR A 195 -12.94 2.38 -0.24
C THR A 195 -11.53 2.78 -0.58
N LEU A 196 -10.56 2.16 0.10
CA LEU A 196 -9.17 2.07 -0.33
C LEU A 196 -8.88 0.62 -0.68
N THR A 197 -8.58 0.37 -1.95
CA THR A 197 -8.38 -0.99 -2.48
C THR A 197 -7.02 -1.09 -3.18
N ARG A 198 -6.32 -2.19 -2.93
CA ARG A 198 -5.09 -2.57 -3.63
C ARG A 198 -5.42 -3.54 -4.75
N TYR A 199 -4.94 -3.25 -5.98
CA TYR A 199 -5.02 -4.13 -7.15
C TYR A 199 -3.63 -4.57 -7.57
N TRP A 200 -3.49 -5.81 -8.06
CA TRP A 200 -2.21 -6.34 -8.57
C TRP A 200 -2.46 -7.48 -9.54
N ASN A 201 -1.37 -8.00 -10.15
CA ASN A 201 -1.42 -9.12 -11.09
C ASN A 201 -2.30 -8.81 -12.32
N TYR A 202 -2.09 -7.65 -12.92
CA TYR A 202 -2.66 -7.24 -14.19
C TYR A 202 -1.52 -6.87 -15.16
N PRO A 203 -1.77 -6.80 -16.49
CA PRO A 203 -0.74 -6.51 -17.47
C PRO A 203 -0.10 -5.12 -17.26
N ILE A 204 1.22 -5.05 -17.48
CA ILE A 204 1.95 -3.79 -17.51
C ILE A 204 1.49 -3.00 -18.76
N ALA A 205 1.15 -1.73 -18.57
CA ALA A 205 0.71 -0.84 -19.63
C ALA A 205 1.42 0.51 -19.56
N SER A 206 1.72 1.10 -20.72
CA SER A 206 2.36 2.42 -20.79
C SER A 206 1.49 3.54 -20.20
N THR A 207 0.17 3.44 -20.36
CA THR A 207 -0.79 4.33 -19.70
C THR A 207 -1.27 3.69 -18.41
N GLN A 208 -1.33 4.46 -17.31
CA GLN A 208 -1.83 3.98 -16.03
C GLN A 208 -3.31 3.58 -16.14
N PRO A 209 -3.68 2.32 -15.84
CA PRO A 209 -5.08 1.90 -15.86
C PRO A 209 -5.86 2.56 -14.72
N THR A 210 -7.06 3.00 -15.04
CA THR A 210 -8.05 3.52 -14.07
C THR A 210 -9.23 2.57 -13.89
N THR A 211 -9.27 1.47 -14.66
CA THR A 211 -10.25 0.40 -14.58
C THR A 211 -9.55 -0.95 -14.59
N PHE A 212 -10.10 -1.91 -13.88
CA PHE A 212 -9.51 -3.25 -13.76
C PHE A 212 -10.49 -4.29 -14.24
N ALA A 213 -10.01 -5.26 -15.02
CA ALA A 213 -10.82 -6.35 -15.54
C ALA A 213 -11.36 -7.25 -14.40
N ALA A 214 -12.49 -7.89 -14.64
CA ALA A 214 -13.00 -8.92 -13.75
C ALA A 214 -11.96 -10.05 -13.59
N GLY A 215 -11.68 -10.43 -12.36
CA GLY A 215 -10.66 -11.44 -12.04
C GLY A 215 -9.27 -10.85 -11.74
N THR A 216 -9.06 -9.54 -11.88
CA THR A 216 -7.85 -8.89 -11.35
C THR A 216 -7.78 -9.10 -9.84
N SER A 217 -6.62 -9.50 -9.36
CA SER A 217 -6.39 -9.68 -7.93
C SER A 217 -6.58 -8.36 -7.18
N SER A 218 -7.35 -8.37 -6.10
CA SER A 218 -7.61 -7.18 -5.30
C SER A 218 -7.75 -7.48 -3.82
N ALA A 219 -7.47 -6.50 -2.99
CA ALA A 219 -7.69 -6.55 -1.55
C ALA A 219 -8.22 -5.21 -1.06
N LEU A 220 -9.36 -5.24 -0.37
CA LEU A 220 -9.91 -4.09 0.31
C LEU A 220 -9.09 -3.83 1.57
N LEU A 221 -8.54 -2.61 1.71
CA LEU A 221 -7.68 -2.21 2.82
C LEU A 221 -8.45 -1.39 3.86
N ALA A 222 -9.33 -0.50 3.42
CA ALA A 222 -10.16 0.32 4.29
C ALA A 222 -11.54 0.57 3.68
N LYS A 223 -12.54 0.67 4.56
CA LYS A 223 -13.91 1.14 4.27
C LYS A 223 -14.13 2.49 4.93
N ASN A 224 -15.26 3.11 4.59
CA ASN A 224 -15.67 4.42 5.11
C ASN A 224 -14.65 5.53 4.81
N VAL A 225 -13.91 5.38 3.72
CA VAL A 225 -12.93 6.35 3.24
C VAL A 225 -13.67 7.50 2.59
N THR A 226 -13.60 8.69 3.19
CA THR A 226 -14.28 9.88 2.69
C THR A 226 -13.41 10.77 1.82
N SER A 227 -12.10 10.69 1.99
CA SER A 227 -11.14 11.42 1.18
C SER A 227 -9.77 10.75 1.21
N CYS A 228 -9.03 10.84 0.11
CA CYS A 228 -7.61 10.55 0.07
C CYS A 228 -6.89 11.42 -0.93
N ALA A 229 -5.57 11.55 -0.73
CA ALA A 229 -4.68 12.15 -1.69
C ALA A 229 -3.39 11.34 -1.79
N PHE A 230 -2.92 11.12 -3.01
CA PHE A 230 -1.58 10.61 -3.28
C PHE A 230 -0.77 11.69 -4.00
N SER A 231 0.42 11.94 -3.51
CA SER A 231 1.38 12.81 -4.16
C SER A 231 2.68 12.06 -4.40
N TYR A 232 3.33 12.35 -5.52
CA TYR A 232 4.65 11.83 -5.81
C TYR A 232 5.57 12.94 -6.28
N SER A 233 6.70 13.09 -5.62
CA SER A 233 7.77 13.99 -6.02
C SER A 233 9.03 13.19 -6.32
N ALA A 234 9.43 13.15 -7.58
CA ALA A 234 10.61 12.43 -8.05
C ALA A 234 11.94 13.13 -7.65
N ASN A 235 11.90 14.41 -7.31
CA ASN A 235 13.08 15.29 -7.24
C ASN A 235 13.40 15.80 -5.83
N VAL A 236 13.01 15.07 -4.79
CA VAL A 236 13.35 15.45 -3.41
C VAL A 236 14.71 14.89 -3.06
N THR A 237 15.65 15.74 -2.76
CA THR A 237 17.03 15.41 -2.36
C THR A 237 17.90 14.79 -3.47
N SER A 238 18.46 15.63 -4.35
CA SER A 238 19.50 15.25 -5.34
C SER A 238 19.19 14.05 -6.25
N GLN A 239 17.95 13.89 -6.68
CA GLN A 239 17.52 12.90 -7.71
C GLN A 239 17.70 11.41 -7.34
N ARG A 240 18.09 11.08 -6.12
CA ARG A 240 18.31 9.68 -5.69
C ARG A 240 17.14 9.04 -4.98
N THR A 241 16.27 9.86 -4.40
CA THR A 241 15.06 9.42 -3.69
C THR A 241 13.86 10.21 -4.15
N GLY A 242 12.76 9.52 -4.43
CA GLY A 242 11.45 10.13 -4.55
C GLY A 242 10.72 10.06 -3.21
N VAL A 243 9.70 10.89 -3.06
CA VAL A 243 8.84 10.88 -1.89
C VAL A 243 7.40 10.70 -2.35
N VAL A 244 6.73 9.72 -1.76
CA VAL A 244 5.29 9.50 -1.89
C VAL A 244 4.61 9.95 -0.62
N GLY A 245 3.74 10.96 -0.71
CA GLY A 245 2.84 11.34 0.36
C GLY A 245 1.47 10.68 0.15
N ALA A 246 0.91 10.11 1.21
CA ALA A 246 -0.41 9.50 1.21
C ALA A 246 -1.23 10.03 2.38
N THR A 247 -2.39 10.61 2.08
CA THR A 247 -3.38 11.04 3.07
C THR A 247 -4.62 10.18 2.93
N VAL A 248 -5.15 9.70 4.05
CA VAL A 248 -6.41 8.93 4.09
C VAL A 248 -7.29 9.46 5.20
N GLN A 249 -8.52 9.85 4.86
CA GLN A 249 -9.57 10.24 5.80
C GLN A 249 -10.64 9.15 5.86
N ILE A 250 -10.93 8.69 7.07
CA ILE A 250 -11.99 7.70 7.33
C ILE A 250 -13.00 8.32 8.27
N SER A 251 -14.29 8.16 7.99
CA SER A 251 -15.36 8.72 8.81
C SER A 251 -16.47 7.67 9.04
N GLN A 252 -16.88 7.52 10.30
CA GLN A 252 -17.97 6.60 10.68
C GLN A 252 -18.73 7.13 11.88
N SER A 253 -20.06 7.14 11.78
CA SER A 253 -20.97 7.48 12.89
C SER A 253 -20.65 8.81 13.59
N GLY A 254 -20.29 9.84 12.81
CA GLY A 254 -19.97 11.18 13.32
C GLY A 254 -18.51 11.38 13.74
N GLU A 255 -17.72 10.32 13.85
CA GLU A 255 -16.28 10.41 14.11
C GLU A 255 -15.49 10.40 12.79
N SER A 256 -14.44 11.18 12.72
CA SER A 256 -13.56 11.27 11.56
C SER A 256 -12.09 11.33 12.00
N ILE A 257 -11.25 10.56 11.31
CA ILE A 257 -9.79 10.61 11.47
C ILE A 257 -9.15 10.92 10.13
N ASN A 258 -8.02 11.61 10.17
CA ASN A 258 -7.20 11.87 9.00
C ASN A 258 -5.74 11.51 9.33
N LEU A 259 -5.18 10.57 8.58
CA LEU A 259 -3.79 10.15 8.71
C LEU A 259 -3.01 10.50 7.45
N TYR A 260 -1.78 10.94 7.67
CA TYR A 260 -0.78 11.20 6.64
C TYR A 260 0.43 10.31 6.87
N ASP A 261 0.95 9.72 5.81
CA ASP A 261 2.21 8.98 5.81
C ASP A 261 3.08 9.43 4.63
N GLU A 262 4.38 9.42 4.83
CA GLU A 262 5.37 9.81 3.84
C GLU A 262 6.39 8.69 3.67
N VAL A 263 6.53 8.21 2.45
CA VAL A 263 7.40 7.08 2.12
C VAL A 263 8.47 7.51 1.13
N HIS A 264 9.72 7.32 1.53
CA HIS A 264 10.85 7.49 0.61
C HIS A 264 10.99 6.26 -0.29
N VAL A 265 11.04 6.49 -1.60
CA VAL A 265 11.27 5.45 -2.61
C VAL A 265 12.62 5.67 -3.29
N GLY A 266 13.37 4.58 -3.50
CA GLY A 266 14.65 4.65 -4.18
C GLY A 266 14.45 4.94 -5.68
N ASN A 267 15.11 5.98 -6.21
CA ASN A 267 15.11 6.31 -7.65
C ASN A 267 16.47 6.08 -8.30
N VAL A 268 17.37 5.35 -7.64
CA VAL A 268 18.65 4.94 -8.22
C VAL A 268 18.48 3.58 -8.87
N PRO A 269 18.43 3.52 -10.21
CA PRO A 269 18.22 2.29 -10.97
C PRO A 269 19.43 1.39 -11.04
#